data_0e495093ea1cc189f33e2c01dc6f9503
#
_entry.id   0e495093ea1cc189f33e2c01dc6f9503
#
_cell.length_a   1.000
_cell.length_b   1.000
_cell.length_c   1.000
_cell.angle_alpha   90.00
_cell.angle_beta   90.00
_cell.angle_gamma   90.00
#
_symmetry.space_group_name_H-M   'P 1'
#
loop_
_entity.id
_entity.type
_entity.pdbx_description
1 polymer ?
#
loop_
_entity_poly.entity_id
_entity_poly.type
_entity_poly.pdbx_seq_one_letter_code
_entity_poly.pdbx_strand_id
1 'polypeptide(L)'
;MSDDVILETDGLQLAYGAFMAVDGVSLRIRRGTIHAVIGPNGAGKTSTFHCLTGERRPTGGRVLFEGREVTRKPANARVGLGMARSFQLTSLFQNLSVRENLRVAAQGRDGARALTFWRPAESRREHLAVADEILERLALTARADTAAGDLSHGQQRVLEVGMALAARPRLLLLDEPTSGMGVDDIPVMTRLIGELGREYTVMLIEHNMSIVMSISDTITVMHQGKVLVEGPPEVVRADARVRSAYLGEAA
;
A
#
# COMPACT_ATOMS: atom_id res chain seq x y z
N MET A 1 7.75 3.66 -24.12
CA MET A 1 7.31 3.57 -22.72
C MET A 1 8.54 3.89 -21.89
N SER A 2 8.50 4.87 -20.98
CA SER A 2 9.70 5.19 -20.19
C SER A 2 9.91 4.08 -19.17
N ASP A 3 11.15 3.58 -19.06
CA ASP A 3 11.60 2.57 -18.07
C ASP A 3 11.40 3.02 -16.60
N ASP A 4 10.97 4.26 -16.40
CA ASP A 4 10.82 4.93 -15.11
C ASP A 4 9.44 4.67 -14.44
N VAL A 5 8.43 4.17 -15.17
CA VAL A 5 7.10 3.92 -14.63
C VAL A 5 6.95 2.47 -14.19
N ILE A 6 6.61 2.24 -12.90
CA ILE A 6 6.41 0.89 -12.36
C ILE A 6 4.94 0.45 -12.46
N LEU A 7 4.00 1.37 -12.22
CA LEU A 7 2.55 1.11 -12.30
C LEU A 7 1.87 2.20 -13.10
N GLU A 8 1.01 1.79 -14.02
CA GLU A 8 0.23 2.70 -14.85
C GLU A 8 -1.23 2.23 -14.92
N THR A 9 -2.16 3.17 -14.92
CA THR A 9 -3.54 2.92 -15.31
C THR A 9 -3.89 3.73 -16.54
N ASP A 10 -4.71 3.16 -17.43
CA ASP A 10 -5.19 3.80 -18.62
C ASP A 10 -6.72 3.77 -18.62
N GLY A 11 -7.33 4.92 -18.36
CA GLY A 11 -8.77 5.11 -18.34
C GLY A 11 -9.52 4.17 -17.39
N LEU A 12 -8.96 3.89 -16.18
CA LEU A 12 -9.51 2.94 -15.22
C LEU A 12 -10.94 3.30 -14.83
N GLN A 13 -11.85 2.33 -14.88
CA GLN A 13 -13.25 2.49 -14.50
C GLN A 13 -13.70 1.39 -13.56
N LEU A 14 -14.51 1.74 -12.56
CA LEU A 14 -15.19 0.78 -11.69
C LEU A 14 -16.60 1.28 -11.36
N ALA A 15 -17.58 0.48 -11.73
CA ALA A 15 -19.00 0.72 -11.43
C ALA A 15 -19.55 -0.29 -10.43
N TYR A 16 -20.39 0.16 -9.52
CA TYR A 16 -21.23 -0.63 -8.64
C TYR A 16 -22.69 -0.42 -9.03
N GLY A 17 -23.22 -1.31 -9.87
CA GLY A 17 -24.53 -1.10 -10.50
C GLY A 17 -24.54 0.18 -11.35
N ALA A 18 -25.40 1.12 -11.03
CA ALA A 18 -25.46 2.42 -11.73
C ALA A 18 -24.47 3.46 -11.19
N PHE A 19 -23.80 3.20 -10.07
CA PHE A 19 -22.87 4.14 -9.44
C PHE A 19 -21.45 3.94 -9.98
N MET A 20 -20.87 4.98 -10.59
CA MET A 20 -19.51 5.00 -11.08
C MET A 20 -18.56 5.49 -9.97
N ALA A 21 -17.87 4.56 -9.33
CA ALA A 21 -16.94 4.85 -8.24
C ALA A 21 -15.55 5.31 -8.72
N VAL A 22 -15.13 4.85 -9.91
CA VAL A 22 -13.90 5.27 -10.60
C VAL A 22 -14.27 5.52 -12.05
N ASP A 23 -13.96 6.70 -12.57
CA ASP A 23 -14.39 7.15 -13.88
C ASP A 23 -13.21 7.73 -14.69
N GLY A 24 -12.56 6.88 -15.45
CA GLY A 24 -11.50 7.27 -16.38
C GLY A 24 -10.17 7.64 -15.72
N VAL A 25 -9.83 7.04 -14.56
CA VAL A 25 -8.62 7.37 -13.81
C VAL A 25 -7.38 6.83 -14.53
N SER A 26 -6.47 7.74 -14.89
CA SER A 26 -5.15 7.43 -15.45
C SER A 26 -4.07 7.94 -14.51
N LEU A 27 -3.26 7.01 -13.96
CA LEU A 27 -2.18 7.27 -13.01
C LEU A 27 -0.86 6.76 -13.57
N ARG A 28 0.24 7.40 -13.18
CA ARG A 28 1.60 6.95 -13.49
C ARG A 28 2.48 7.04 -12.25
N ILE A 29 2.80 5.89 -11.68
CA ILE A 29 3.67 5.79 -10.50
C ILE A 29 5.10 5.53 -10.96
N ARG A 30 6.01 6.44 -10.62
CA ARG A 30 7.42 6.34 -10.97
C ARG A 30 8.17 5.46 -9.99
N ARG A 31 9.20 4.76 -10.49
CA ARG A 31 10.08 3.95 -9.66
C ARG A 31 10.84 4.80 -8.65
N GLY A 32 11.01 4.26 -7.43
CA GLY A 32 11.78 4.91 -6.37
C GLY A 32 11.16 6.20 -5.84
N THR A 33 9.85 6.37 -5.99
CA THR A 33 9.12 7.53 -5.45
C THR A 33 8.02 7.11 -4.48
N ILE A 34 7.63 8.04 -3.62
CA ILE A 34 6.40 7.96 -2.83
C ILE A 34 5.31 8.73 -3.57
N HIS A 35 4.32 8.02 -4.08
CA HIS A 35 3.16 8.58 -4.75
C HIS A 35 1.92 8.49 -3.87
N ALA A 36 1.41 9.60 -3.37
CA ALA A 36 0.20 9.62 -2.56
C ALA A 36 -1.06 9.83 -3.43
N VAL A 37 -2.15 9.14 -3.05
CA VAL A 37 -3.48 9.37 -3.60
C VAL A 37 -4.38 9.85 -2.46
N ILE A 38 -4.90 11.05 -2.59
CA ILE A 38 -5.74 11.71 -1.58
C ILE A 38 -7.08 12.14 -2.18
N GLY A 39 -7.98 12.60 -1.35
CA GLY A 39 -9.30 13.11 -1.75
C GLY A 39 -10.31 12.92 -0.65
N PRO A 40 -11.46 13.60 -0.73
CA PRO A 40 -12.54 13.46 0.24
C PRO A 40 -13.11 12.04 0.30
N ASN A 41 -13.98 11.79 1.29
CA ASN A 41 -14.69 10.53 1.38
C ASN A 41 -15.57 10.34 0.14
N GLY A 42 -15.63 9.11 -0.38
CA GLY A 42 -16.35 8.83 -1.63
C GLY A 42 -15.64 9.28 -2.92
N ALA A 43 -14.44 9.86 -2.85
CA ALA A 43 -13.69 10.29 -4.04
C ALA A 43 -13.24 9.13 -4.96
N GLY A 44 -13.37 7.86 -4.54
CA GLY A 44 -12.98 6.69 -5.33
C GLY A 44 -11.59 6.13 -5.02
N LYS A 45 -10.88 6.64 -4.01
CA LYS A 45 -9.51 6.21 -3.63
C LYS A 45 -9.42 4.71 -3.37
N THR A 46 -10.19 4.20 -2.41
CA THR A 46 -10.21 2.78 -2.05
C THR A 46 -10.66 1.90 -3.22
N SER A 47 -11.63 2.36 -4.02
CA SER A 47 -12.07 1.66 -5.23
C SER A 47 -10.96 1.56 -6.28
N THR A 48 -10.19 2.63 -6.48
CA THR A 48 -9.00 2.64 -7.33
C THR A 48 -7.95 1.67 -6.77
N PHE A 49 -7.67 1.72 -5.47
CA PHE A 49 -6.72 0.84 -4.81
C PHE A 49 -7.09 -0.65 -4.98
N HIS A 50 -8.36 -1.00 -4.81
CA HIS A 50 -8.84 -2.37 -5.01
C HIS A 50 -8.65 -2.85 -6.47
N CYS A 51 -8.77 -1.94 -7.45
CA CYS A 51 -8.46 -2.26 -8.84
C CYS A 51 -6.95 -2.47 -9.05
N LEU A 52 -6.10 -1.64 -8.42
CA LEU A 52 -4.64 -1.74 -8.50
C LEU A 52 -4.11 -2.99 -7.82
N THR A 53 -4.69 -3.39 -6.69
CA THR A 53 -4.29 -4.58 -5.93
C THR A 53 -4.86 -5.88 -6.51
N GLY A 54 -5.86 -5.81 -7.38
CA GLY A 54 -6.53 -6.99 -7.98
C GLY A 54 -7.59 -7.63 -7.09
N GLU A 55 -8.06 -6.92 -6.06
CA GLU A 55 -9.21 -7.33 -5.23
C GLU A 55 -10.52 -7.14 -5.98
N ARG A 56 -10.59 -6.08 -6.77
CA ARG A 56 -11.73 -5.81 -7.64
C ARG A 56 -11.25 -5.74 -9.08
N ARG A 57 -12.00 -6.37 -9.96
CA ARG A 57 -11.77 -6.25 -11.38
C ARG A 57 -12.43 -4.96 -11.87
N PRO A 58 -11.69 -4.07 -12.55
CA PRO A 58 -12.26 -2.87 -13.13
C PRO A 58 -13.31 -3.23 -14.19
N THR A 59 -14.30 -2.37 -14.35
CA THR A 59 -15.34 -2.50 -15.38
C THR A 59 -14.87 -1.97 -16.74
N GLY A 60 -13.85 -1.10 -16.73
CA GLY A 60 -13.21 -0.55 -17.94
C GLY A 60 -11.78 -0.11 -17.66
N GLY A 61 -11.06 0.18 -18.73
CA GLY A 61 -9.66 0.59 -18.66
C GLY A 61 -8.68 -0.55 -18.37
N ARG A 62 -7.41 -0.20 -18.13
CA ARG A 62 -6.32 -1.16 -17.96
C ARG A 62 -5.43 -0.79 -16.77
N VAL A 63 -4.81 -1.82 -16.18
CA VAL A 63 -3.73 -1.69 -15.20
C VAL A 63 -2.51 -2.38 -15.75
N LEU A 64 -1.39 -1.64 -15.82
CA LEU A 64 -0.10 -2.15 -16.28
C LEU A 64 0.91 -2.09 -15.13
N PHE A 65 1.61 -3.18 -14.90
CA PHE A 65 2.73 -3.26 -13.96
C PHE A 65 3.99 -3.62 -14.72
N GLU A 66 5.00 -2.74 -14.66
CA GLU A 66 6.23 -2.85 -15.44
C GLU A 66 5.97 -3.08 -16.94
N GLY A 67 5.03 -2.32 -17.48
CA GLY A 67 4.65 -2.39 -18.89
C GLY A 67 3.81 -3.63 -19.27
N ARG A 68 3.54 -4.54 -18.34
CA ARG A 68 2.72 -5.74 -18.58
C ARG A 68 1.32 -5.55 -18.04
N GLU A 69 0.32 -5.89 -18.84
CA GLU A 69 -1.06 -5.80 -18.39
C GLU A 69 -1.37 -6.83 -17.29
N VAL A 70 -1.89 -6.32 -16.16
CA VAL A 70 -2.28 -7.10 -15.00
C VAL A 70 -3.76 -6.95 -14.63
N THR A 71 -4.55 -6.30 -15.47
CA THR A 71 -5.96 -5.93 -15.24
C THR A 71 -6.79 -7.10 -14.73
N ARG A 72 -6.59 -8.29 -15.31
CA ARG A 72 -7.35 -9.50 -14.99
C ARG A 72 -6.66 -10.43 -13.99
N LYS A 73 -5.45 -10.08 -13.52
CA LYS A 73 -4.72 -10.90 -12.57
C LYS A 73 -5.27 -10.69 -11.14
N PRO A 74 -5.58 -11.77 -10.40
CA PRO A 74 -6.03 -11.66 -9.01
C PRO A 74 -4.88 -11.19 -8.10
N ALA A 75 -5.23 -10.76 -6.89
CA ALA A 75 -4.27 -10.16 -5.94
C ALA A 75 -3.05 -11.07 -5.65
N ASN A 76 -3.26 -12.36 -5.41
CA ASN A 76 -2.19 -13.32 -5.16
C ASN A 76 -1.20 -13.44 -6.33
N ALA A 77 -1.68 -13.37 -7.57
CA ALA A 77 -0.80 -13.37 -8.75
C ALA A 77 0.01 -12.08 -8.86
N ARG A 78 -0.53 -10.93 -8.42
CA ARG A 78 0.19 -9.64 -8.40
C ARG A 78 1.30 -9.62 -7.35
N VAL A 79 1.09 -10.26 -6.19
CA VAL A 79 2.15 -10.45 -5.19
C VAL A 79 3.34 -11.18 -5.80
N GLY A 80 3.10 -12.26 -6.55
CA GLY A 80 4.16 -13.00 -7.26
C GLY A 80 4.91 -12.17 -8.31
N LEU A 81 4.32 -11.05 -8.78
CA LEU A 81 4.97 -10.09 -9.67
C LEU A 81 5.76 -9.00 -8.94
N GLY A 82 5.71 -8.95 -7.61
CA GLY A 82 6.41 -7.96 -6.79
C GLY A 82 5.57 -6.75 -6.37
N MET A 83 4.25 -6.87 -6.39
CA MET A 83 3.34 -5.89 -5.79
C MET A 83 2.92 -6.40 -4.40
N ALA A 84 3.29 -5.72 -3.34
CA ALA A 84 2.77 -6.03 -2.00
C ALA A 84 1.84 -4.91 -1.53
N ARG A 85 0.90 -5.25 -0.66
CA ARG A 85 -0.01 -4.29 -0.05
C ARG A 85 -0.08 -4.50 1.46
N SER A 86 -0.30 -3.42 2.21
CA SER A 86 -0.83 -3.51 3.56
C SER A 86 -2.33 -3.82 3.51
N PHE A 87 -2.85 -4.50 4.51
CA PHE A 87 -4.27 -4.83 4.58
C PHE A 87 -5.01 -3.77 5.40
N GLN A 88 -6.20 -3.39 4.96
CA GLN A 88 -7.07 -2.42 5.64
C GLN A 88 -7.71 -2.97 6.92
N LEU A 89 -7.90 -4.29 6.99
CA LEU A 89 -8.34 -5.00 8.20
C LEU A 89 -7.14 -5.74 8.77
N THR A 90 -7.00 -5.72 10.09
CA THR A 90 -5.93 -6.39 10.84
C THR A 90 -5.79 -7.85 10.39
N SER A 91 -4.94 -8.07 9.40
CA SER A 91 -4.67 -9.42 8.84
C SER A 91 -3.60 -10.16 9.64
N LEU A 92 -3.37 -9.70 10.87
CA LEU A 92 -2.42 -10.32 11.78
C LEU A 92 -2.99 -11.64 12.30
N PHE A 93 -2.15 -12.63 12.34
CA PHE A 93 -2.43 -13.85 13.10
C PHE A 93 -2.22 -13.54 14.59
N GLN A 94 -3.29 -13.09 15.23
CA GLN A 94 -3.28 -12.53 16.61
C GLN A 94 -2.59 -13.44 17.62
N ASN A 95 -2.79 -14.76 17.49
CA ASN A 95 -2.24 -15.77 18.40
C ASN A 95 -0.81 -16.22 18.03
N LEU A 96 -0.26 -15.76 16.90
CA LEU A 96 1.13 -16.01 16.54
C LEU A 96 2.02 -14.87 17.01
N SER A 97 3.29 -15.19 17.27
CA SER A 97 4.26 -14.16 17.62
C SER A 97 4.51 -13.19 16.45
N VAL A 98 5.06 -12.01 16.74
CA VAL A 98 5.47 -11.01 15.75
C VAL A 98 6.39 -11.64 14.71
N ARG A 99 7.40 -12.40 15.15
CA ARG A 99 8.33 -13.13 14.27
C ARG A 99 7.61 -14.13 13.37
N GLU A 100 6.68 -14.92 13.92
CA GLU A 100 5.94 -15.91 13.11
C GLU A 100 4.99 -15.25 12.10
N ASN A 101 4.38 -14.11 12.41
CA ASN A 101 3.62 -13.32 11.42
C ASN A 101 4.49 -12.93 10.23
N LEU A 102 5.68 -12.38 10.49
CA LEU A 102 6.64 -12.00 9.44
C LEU A 102 7.15 -13.21 8.65
N ARG A 103 7.45 -14.32 9.36
CA ARG A 103 7.87 -15.57 8.71
C ARG A 103 6.80 -16.12 7.77
N VAL A 104 5.54 -16.13 8.19
CA VAL A 104 4.41 -16.59 7.35
C VAL A 104 4.25 -15.67 6.14
N ALA A 105 4.38 -14.36 6.32
CA ALA A 105 4.34 -13.40 5.21
C ALA A 105 5.49 -13.63 4.20
N ALA A 106 6.72 -13.88 4.70
CA ALA A 106 7.86 -14.22 3.85
C ALA A 106 7.62 -15.51 3.05
N GLN A 107 6.98 -16.52 3.67
CA GLN A 107 6.61 -17.77 3.00
C GLN A 107 5.58 -17.55 1.88
N GLY A 108 4.68 -16.58 2.04
CA GLY A 108 3.65 -16.24 1.03
C GLY A 108 4.23 -15.85 -0.33
N ARG A 109 5.48 -15.36 -0.37
CA ARG A 109 6.22 -15.06 -1.60
C ARG A 109 6.41 -16.28 -2.52
N ASP A 110 6.49 -17.47 -1.95
CA ASP A 110 6.70 -18.70 -2.71
C ASP A 110 5.46 -19.18 -3.47
N GLY A 111 4.31 -18.48 -3.31
CA GLY A 111 3.07 -18.77 -4.03
C GLY A 111 2.57 -20.20 -3.79
N ALA A 112 2.19 -20.90 -4.86
CA ALA A 112 1.70 -22.28 -4.77
C ALA A 112 2.72 -23.27 -4.16
N ARG A 113 4.01 -22.96 -4.25
CA ARG A 113 5.06 -23.77 -3.61
C ARG A 113 5.03 -23.67 -2.08
N ALA A 114 4.36 -22.65 -1.51
CA ALA A 114 4.17 -22.53 -0.05
C ALA A 114 3.37 -23.70 0.54
N LEU A 115 2.54 -24.37 -0.24
CA LEU A 115 1.68 -25.47 0.18
C LEU A 115 2.35 -26.86 0.11
N THR A 116 3.62 -26.96 -0.28
CA THR A 116 4.35 -28.23 -0.28
C THR A 116 4.76 -28.63 1.14
N PHE A 117 4.16 -29.70 1.65
CA PHE A 117 4.40 -30.23 3.00
C PHE A 117 5.84 -30.74 3.25
N TRP A 118 6.60 -30.97 2.17
CA TRP A 118 7.96 -31.52 2.19
C TRP A 118 9.02 -30.44 1.92
N ARG A 119 8.95 -29.30 2.61
CA ARG A 119 9.96 -28.26 2.44
C ARG A 119 11.25 -28.61 3.17
N PRO A 120 12.43 -28.35 2.55
CA PRO A 120 13.70 -28.42 3.24
C PRO A 120 13.73 -27.49 4.45
N ALA A 121 14.38 -27.90 5.53
CA ALA A 121 14.58 -27.07 6.73
C ALA A 121 15.27 -25.72 6.40
N GLU A 122 16.02 -25.67 5.30
CA GLU A 122 16.70 -24.48 4.77
C GLU A 122 15.70 -23.36 4.39
N SER A 123 14.58 -23.69 3.73
CA SER A 123 13.58 -22.67 3.36
C SER A 123 12.94 -21.99 4.59
N ARG A 124 12.79 -22.73 5.69
CA ARG A 124 12.32 -22.15 6.96
C ARG A 124 13.35 -21.19 7.57
N ARG A 125 14.63 -21.53 7.46
CA ARG A 125 15.73 -20.65 7.93
C ARG A 125 15.80 -19.36 7.14
N GLU A 126 15.64 -19.42 5.82
CA GLU A 126 15.57 -18.22 4.97
C GLU A 126 14.41 -17.30 5.35
N HIS A 127 13.21 -17.86 5.56
CA HIS A 127 12.05 -17.06 5.98
C HIS A 127 12.23 -16.45 7.37
N LEU A 128 12.88 -17.16 8.30
CA LEU A 128 13.22 -16.62 9.62
C LEU A 128 14.25 -15.50 9.51
N ALA A 129 15.27 -15.65 8.67
CA ALA A 129 16.26 -14.59 8.45
C ALA A 129 15.60 -13.31 7.89
N VAL A 130 14.66 -13.46 6.95
CA VAL A 130 13.85 -12.32 6.46
C VAL A 130 13.02 -11.70 7.57
N ALA A 131 12.40 -12.52 8.44
CA ALA A 131 11.62 -12.03 9.55
C ALA A 131 12.48 -11.24 10.55
N ASP A 132 13.68 -11.74 10.88
CA ASP A 132 14.60 -11.08 11.79
C ASP A 132 15.14 -9.75 11.22
N GLU A 133 15.49 -9.71 9.92
CA GLU A 133 15.84 -8.47 9.20
C GLU A 133 14.74 -7.40 9.32
N ILE A 134 13.49 -7.82 9.13
CA ILE A 134 12.35 -6.88 9.20
C ILE A 134 12.09 -6.46 10.64
N LEU A 135 12.21 -7.35 11.63
CA LEU A 135 12.08 -7.02 13.06
C LEU A 135 13.02 -5.89 13.46
N GLU A 136 14.28 -5.96 13.03
CA GLU A 136 15.27 -4.92 13.29
C GLU A 136 14.85 -3.60 12.64
N ARG A 137 14.44 -3.65 11.37
CA ARG A 137 14.00 -2.48 10.61
C ARG A 137 12.77 -1.78 11.22
N LEU A 138 11.85 -2.54 11.77
CA LEU A 138 10.64 -2.03 12.43
C LEU A 138 10.85 -1.64 13.89
N ALA A 139 12.06 -1.81 14.45
CA ALA A 139 12.36 -1.68 15.87
C ALA A 139 11.44 -2.55 16.77
N LEU A 140 11.05 -3.73 16.29
CA LEU A 140 10.20 -4.69 17.00
C LEU A 140 10.97 -5.90 17.54
N THR A 141 12.29 -5.92 17.49
CA THR A 141 13.14 -7.05 17.92
C THR A 141 12.86 -7.46 19.37
N ALA A 142 12.67 -6.50 20.28
CA ALA A 142 12.34 -6.78 21.67
C ALA A 142 10.93 -7.41 21.86
N ARG A 143 10.09 -7.38 20.83
CA ARG A 143 8.73 -7.93 20.81
C ARG A 143 8.61 -9.16 19.91
N ALA A 144 9.72 -9.68 19.39
CA ALA A 144 9.74 -10.77 18.41
C ALA A 144 8.89 -11.98 18.82
N ASP A 145 8.95 -12.36 20.08
CA ASP A 145 8.27 -13.54 20.63
C ASP A 145 6.92 -13.20 21.33
N THR A 146 6.52 -11.90 21.34
CA THR A 146 5.22 -11.44 21.84
C THR A 146 4.13 -11.83 20.84
N ALA A 147 2.94 -12.25 21.31
CA ALA A 147 1.80 -12.48 20.43
C ALA A 147 1.38 -11.16 19.75
N ALA A 148 1.06 -11.22 18.47
CA ALA A 148 0.71 -10.00 17.73
C ALA A 148 -0.52 -9.29 18.31
N GLY A 149 -1.44 -10.03 18.94
CA GLY A 149 -2.60 -9.48 19.62
C GLY A 149 -2.28 -8.65 20.86
N ASP A 150 -1.11 -8.88 21.48
CA ASP A 150 -0.67 -8.16 22.69
C ASP A 150 0.12 -6.87 22.37
N LEU A 151 0.32 -6.57 21.09
CA LEU A 151 0.93 -5.32 20.66
C LEU A 151 -0.04 -4.15 20.79
N SER A 152 0.50 -2.93 21.00
CA SER A 152 -0.31 -1.72 20.83
C SER A 152 -0.85 -1.62 19.40
N HIS A 153 -1.93 -0.87 19.20
CA HIS A 153 -2.51 -0.69 17.87
C HIS A 153 -1.48 -0.10 16.87
N GLY A 154 -0.68 0.88 17.30
CA GLY A 154 0.39 1.43 16.48
C GLY A 154 1.45 0.39 16.10
N GLN A 155 1.86 -0.47 17.05
CA GLN A 155 2.80 -1.56 16.76
C GLN A 155 2.20 -2.61 15.82
N GLN A 156 0.91 -2.90 15.93
CA GLN A 156 0.21 -3.79 15.00
C GLN A 156 0.23 -3.22 13.57
N ARG A 157 -0.02 -1.91 13.40
CA ARG A 157 0.09 -1.24 12.10
C ARG A 157 1.49 -1.27 11.51
N VAL A 158 2.51 -1.07 12.35
CA VAL A 158 3.92 -1.21 11.93
C VAL A 158 4.21 -2.65 11.50
N LEU A 159 3.71 -3.66 12.21
CA LEU A 159 3.86 -5.07 11.85
C LEU A 159 3.17 -5.40 10.51
N GLU A 160 1.99 -4.84 10.23
CA GLU A 160 1.29 -5.02 8.94
C GLU A 160 2.14 -4.50 7.76
N VAL A 161 2.78 -3.35 7.92
CA VAL A 161 3.75 -2.84 6.93
C VAL A 161 4.92 -3.81 6.77
N GLY A 162 5.44 -4.33 7.88
CA GLY A 162 6.51 -5.34 7.86
C GLY A 162 6.13 -6.62 7.13
N MET A 163 4.90 -7.10 7.30
CA MET A 163 4.41 -8.28 6.57
C MET A 163 4.37 -8.03 5.05
N ALA A 164 4.00 -6.82 4.63
CA ALA A 164 4.07 -6.46 3.21
C ALA A 164 5.52 -6.42 2.70
N LEU A 165 6.47 -5.95 3.50
CA LEU A 165 7.91 -5.95 3.18
C LEU A 165 8.49 -7.36 3.08
N ALA A 166 7.98 -8.32 3.85
CA ALA A 166 8.45 -9.71 3.84
C ALA A 166 8.32 -10.38 2.46
N ALA A 167 7.40 -9.89 1.62
CA ALA A 167 7.28 -10.30 0.22
C ALA A 167 8.42 -9.75 -0.67
N ARG A 168 9.33 -8.90 -0.16
CA ARG A 168 10.37 -8.18 -0.91
C ARG A 168 9.81 -7.51 -2.17
N PRO A 169 8.88 -6.58 -2.03
CA PRO A 169 8.16 -6.00 -3.16
C PRO A 169 9.04 -5.06 -3.97
N ARG A 170 8.63 -4.82 -5.23
CA ARG A 170 9.11 -3.71 -6.05
C ARG A 170 8.21 -2.49 -5.94
N LEU A 171 6.92 -2.73 -5.63
CA LEU A 171 5.92 -1.71 -5.35
C LEU A 171 5.17 -2.06 -4.07
N LEU A 172 5.22 -1.18 -3.09
CA LEU A 172 4.49 -1.26 -1.84
C LEU A 172 3.25 -0.37 -1.91
N LEU A 173 2.09 -0.98 -1.69
CA LEU A 173 0.79 -0.32 -1.72
C LEU A 173 0.27 -0.23 -0.28
N LEU A 174 0.13 0.98 0.26
CA LEU A 174 -0.31 1.26 1.62
C LEU A 174 -1.68 1.97 1.59
N ASP A 175 -2.67 1.40 2.28
CA ASP A 175 -4.01 1.97 2.38
C ASP A 175 -4.27 2.45 3.80
N GLU A 176 -4.24 3.76 3.99
CA GLU A 176 -4.45 4.47 5.27
C GLU A 176 -3.61 3.89 6.43
N PRO A 177 -2.27 3.76 6.28
CA PRO A 177 -1.43 3.10 7.28
C PRO A 177 -1.43 3.80 8.64
N THR A 178 -1.83 5.08 8.71
CA THR A 178 -1.91 5.83 9.97
C THR A 178 -3.31 5.84 10.60
N SER A 179 -4.30 5.23 9.93
CA SER A 179 -5.68 5.20 10.42
C SER A 179 -5.81 4.48 11.76
N GLY A 180 -6.45 5.14 12.73
CA GLY A 180 -6.66 4.60 14.08
C GLY A 180 -5.42 4.61 14.98
N MET A 181 -4.27 5.13 14.53
CA MET A 181 -3.08 5.26 15.35
C MET A 181 -3.19 6.42 16.34
N GLY A 182 -2.55 6.26 17.50
CA GLY A 182 -2.39 7.37 18.47
C GLY A 182 -1.50 8.49 17.92
N VAL A 183 -1.67 9.68 18.46
CA VAL A 183 -0.91 10.88 18.01
C VAL A 183 0.60 10.66 18.09
N ASP A 184 1.06 9.93 19.11
CA ASP A 184 2.49 9.63 19.30
C ASP A 184 3.04 8.58 18.34
N ASP A 185 2.18 7.70 17.79
CA ASP A 185 2.57 6.65 16.86
C ASP A 185 2.64 7.14 15.40
N ILE A 186 1.87 8.17 15.05
CA ILE A 186 1.83 8.74 13.69
C ILE A 186 3.22 9.19 13.19
N PRO A 187 4.03 9.91 13.97
CA PRO A 187 5.39 10.29 13.55
C PRO A 187 6.31 9.09 13.29
N VAL A 188 6.13 8.00 14.06
CA VAL A 188 6.90 6.76 13.87
C VAL A 188 6.58 6.13 12.52
N MET A 189 5.28 5.98 12.21
CA MET A 189 4.83 5.44 10.91
C MET A 189 5.24 6.35 9.76
N THR A 190 5.11 7.67 9.90
CA THR A 190 5.51 8.64 8.88
C THR A 190 6.99 8.53 8.54
N ARG A 191 7.84 8.42 9.57
CA ARG A 191 9.29 8.22 9.39
C ARG A 191 9.57 6.89 8.69
N LEU A 192 8.94 5.81 9.13
CA LEU A 192 9.08 4.48 8.52
C LEU A 192 8.75 4.52 7.04
N ILE A 193 7.62 5.11 6.64
CA ILE A 193 7.22 5.22 5.23
C ILE A 193 8.23 6.06 4.44
N GLY A 194 8.72 7.17 5.01
CA GLY A 194 9.76 8.00 4.39
C GLY A 194 11.08 7.26 4.17
N GLU A 195 11.49 6.41 5.11
CA GLU A 195 12.67 5.54 4.98
C GLU A 195 12.45 4.47 3.91
N LEU A 196 11.27 3.84 3.89
CA LEU A 196 10.91 2.86 2.88
C LEU A 196 10.89 3.45 1.47
N GLY A 197 10.46 4.70 1.30
CA GLY A 197 10.46 5.39 0.01
C GLY A 197 11.84 5.59 -0.62
N ARG A 198 12.92 5.49 0.17
CA ARG A 198 14.31 5.55 -0.34
C ARG A 198 14.76 4.25 -1.01
N GLU A 199 14.09 3.13 -0.71
CA GLU A 199 14.49 1.80 -1.18
C GLU A 199 13.43 1.16 -2.08
N TYR A 200 12.17 1.51 -1.84
CA TYR A 200 11.02 0.95 -2.54
C TYR A 200 10.25 2.03 -3.28
N THR A 201 9.52 1.63 -4.30
CA THR A 201 8.43 2.47 -4.80
C THR A 201 7.24 2.30 -3.86
N VAL A 202 6.66 3.39 -3.39
CA VAL A 202 5.51 3.37 -2.48
C VAL A 202 4.34 4.09 -3.11
N MET A 203 3.17 3.46 -3.13
CA MET A 203 1.90 4.14 -3.35
C MET A 203 1.14 4.18 -2.03
N LEU A 204 0.69 5.36 -1.65
CA LEU A 204 0.07 5.64 -0.36
C LEU A 204 -1.33 6.21 -0.56
N ILE A 205 -2.36 5.61 0.03
CA ILE A 205 -3.63 6.30 0.25
C ILE A 205 -3.62 6.86 1.67
N GLU A 206 -3.89 8.14 1.81
CA GLU A 206 -3.97 8.82 3.10
C GLU A 206 -4.96 9.97 3.05
N HIS A 207 -5.51 10.30 4.20
CA HIS A 207 -6.36 11.46 4.38
C HIS A 207 -5.69 12.57 5.22
N ASN A 208 -4.58 12.26 5.89
CA ASN A 208 -3.81 13.23 6.65
C ASN A 208 -2.87 14.03 5.74
N MET A 209 -3.30 15.25 5.41
CA MET A 209 -2.54 16.15 4.52
C MET A 209 -1.14 16.46 5.01
N SER A 210 -0.93 16.57 6.33
CA SER A 210 0.40 16.88 6.90
C SER A 210 1.41 15.78 6.60
N ILE A 211 0.99 14.52 6.73
CA ILE A 211 1.82 13.35 6.39
C ILE A 211 2.14 13.37 4.90
N VAL A 212 1.10 13.41 4.08
CA VAL A 212 1.23 13.37 2.61
C VAL A 212 2.18 14.45 2.10
N MET A 213 1.98 15.70 2.56
CA MET A 213 2.82 16.83 2.15
C MET A 213 4.26 16.71 2.60
N SER A 214 4.56 15.92 3.66
CA SER A 214 5.91 15.80 4.20
C SER A 214 6.76 14.72 3.57
N ILE A 215 6.13 13.67 3.00
CA ILE A 215 6.88 12.50 2.53
C ILE A 215 6.69 12.17 1.05
N SER A 216 5.70 12.76 0.36
CA SER A 216 5.38 12.38 -1.02
C SER A 216 6.16 13.18 -2.05
N ASP A 217 6.62 12.50 -3.10
CA ASP A 217 7.22 13.13 -4.28
C ASP A 217 6.14 13.61 -5.26
N THR A 218 5.05 12.85 -5.35
CA THR A 218 3.90 13.16 -6.21
C THR A 218 2.61 12.89 -5.46
N ILE A 219 1.63 13.75 -5.63
CA ILE A 219 0.31 13.62 -5.04
C ILE A 219 -0.74 13.67 -6.15
N THR A 220 -1.60 12.66 -6.20
CA THR A 220 -2.82 12.66 -7.00
C THR A 220 -4.01 12.97 -6.10
N VAL A 221 -4.76 14.01 -6.42
CA VAL A 221 -6.01 14.33 -5.75
C VAL A 221 -7.17 13.77 -6.55
N MET A 222 -7.99 12.94 -5.92
CA MET A 222 -9.21 12.40 -6.50
C MET A 222 -10.44 13.13 -5.98
N HIS A 223 -11.42 13.32 -6.85
CA HIS A 223 -12.74 13.85 -6.51
C HIS A 223 -13.79 13.22 -7.41
N GLN A 224 -14.88 12.71 -6.83
CA GLN A 224 -16.02 12.10 -7.57
C GLN A 224 -15.58 11.06 -8.62
N GLY A 225 -14.66 10.17 -8.25
CA GLY A 225 -14.18 9.09 -9.10
C GLY A 225 -13.15 9.49 -10.16
N LYS A 226 -12.72 10.75 -10.21
CA LYS A 226 -11.80 11.30 -11.22
C LYS A 226 -10.54 11.87 -10.59
N VAL A 227 -9.47 11.99 -11.38
CA VAL A 227 -8.30 12.78 -11.00
C VAL A 227 -8.64 14.26 -11.16
N LEU A 228 -8.50 15.01 -10.08
CA LEU A 228 -8.72 16.46 -10.04
C LEU A 228 -7.43 17.21 -10.40
N VAL A 229 -6.32 16.82 -9.78
CA VAL A 229 -4.98 17.37 -10.01
C VAL A 229 -3.93 16.33 -9.63
N GLU A 230 -2.78 16.36 -10.31
CA GLU A 230 -1.61 15.56 -9.99
C GLU A 230 -0.36 16.44 -10.08
N GLY A 231 0.54 16.30 -9.13
CA GLY A 231 1.81 17.03 -9.12
C GLY A 231 2.55 16.91 -7.79
N PRO A 232 3.69 17.57 -7.65
CA PRO A 232 4.42 17.64 -6.40
C PRO A 232 3.60 18.41 -5.33
N PRO A 233 3.96 18.27 -4.03
CA PRO A 233 3.20 18.85 -2.92
C PRO A 233 2.88 20.34 -3.05
N GLU A 234 3.82 21.14 -3.55
CA GLU A 234 3.65 22.58 -3.75
C GLU A 234 2.58 22.93 -4.79
N VAL A 235 2.47 22.15 -5.88
CA VAL A 235 1.46 22.32 -6.92
C VAL A 235 0.08 22.00 -6.36
N VAL A 236 -0.06 20.88 -5.65
CA VAL A 236 -1.32 20.45 -5.05
C VAL A 236 -1.79 21.44 -3.98
N ARG A 237 -0.87 21.95 -3.15
CA ARG A 237 -1.18 22.95 -2.12
C ARG A 237 -1.69 24.26 -2.70
N ALA A 238 -1.16 24.68 -3.84
CA ALA A 238 -1.52 25.95 -4.50
C ALA A 238 -2.85 25.86 -5.27
N ASP A 239 -3.32 24.67 -5.62
CA ASP A 239 -4.50 24.49 -6.48
C ASP A 239 -5.81 24.84 -5.73
N ALA A 240 -6.56 25.83 -6.27
CA ALA A 240 -7.81 26.28 -5.68
C ALA A 240 -8.90 25.20 -5.70
N ARG A 241 -8.88 24.30 -6.69
CA ARG A 241 -9.87 23.21 -6.81
C ARG A 241 -9.69 22.20 -5.67
N VAL A 242 -8.44 21.94 -5.25
CA VAL A 242 -8.14 21.07 -4.10
C VAL A 242 -8.73 21.66 -2.84
N ARG A 243 -8.48 22.96 -2.59
CA ARG A 243 -9.06 23.65 -1.43
C ARG A 243 -10.60 23.60 -1.42
N SER A 244 -11.21 23.84 -2.58
CA SER A 244 -12.68 23.76 -2.71
C SER A 244 -13.23 22.37 -2.45
N ALA A 245 -12.56 21.32 -2.95
CA ALA A 245 -12.98 19.93 -2.78
C ALA A 245 -12.95 19.47 -1.30
N TYR A 246 -12.01 19.99 -0.50
CA TYR A 246 -11.91 19.69 0.93
C TYR A 246 -12.75 20.62 1.83
N LEU A 247 -12.98 21.87 1.43
CA LEU A 247 -13.80 22.83 2.19
C LEU A 247 -15.29 22.67 1.91
N GLY A 248 -15.69 22.17 0.74
CA GLY A 248 -17.09 21.94 0.38
C GLY A 248 -17.80 20.83 1.17
N GLU A 249 -17.06 20.01 1.92
CA GLU A 249 -17.63 19.01 2.85
C GLU A 249 -17.90 19.58 4.26
N ALA A 250 -17.51 20.81 4.56
CA ALA A 250 -17.65 21.47 5.87
C ALA A 250 -18.87 22.41 5.96
N ALA A 251 -19.82 22.32 5.01
CA ALA A 251 -21.06 23.11 5.00
C ALA A 251 -22.30 22.23 5.16
#